data_fab21dcc9cf9e4c6de90d57d74b40113
#
_entry.id   fab21dcc9cf9e4c6de90d57d74b40113
#
_cell.length_a   1.000
_cell.length_b   1.000
_cell.length_c   1.000
_cell.angle_alpha   90.00
_cell.angle_beta   90.00
_cell.angle_gamma   90.00
#
_symmetry.space_group_name_H-M   'P 1'
#
loop_
_entity.id
_entity.type
_entity.pdbx_description
1 polymer ?
#
loop_
_entity_poly.entity_id
_entity_poly.type
_entity_poly.pdbx_seq_one_letter_code
_entity_poly.pdbx_strand_id
1 'polypeptide(L)'
;MNSYLLFKSLHLIAVVSWMAGLLYLPRIFVYHVENKQKKEATDIFEVMEKRLFFYIMRPAMIFTWVFGLVLIYLNGIDIFSQLWFQVKIVLVILLSGYNDYLGKCLFALQNSTNTRSAKFFRIINEIPTVILIIVVFLAIFKPIWG
;
A
#
# COMPACT_ATOMS: atom_id res chain seq x y z
N MET A 1 28.36 -13.10 -0.69
CA MET A 1 27.05 -12.65 -0.26
C MET A 1 26.04 -12.86 -1.36
N ASN A 2 24.87 -13.30 -1.00
CA ASN A 2 23.83 -13.63 -1.97
C ASN A 2 23.01 -12.39 -2.33
N SER A 3 23.14 -11.92 -3.57
CA SER A 3 22.41 -10.74 -4.06
C SER A 3 20.88 -10.93 -3.97
N TYR A 4 20.42 -12.16 -4.23
CA TYR A 4 18.99 -12.48 -4.14
C TYR A 4 18.45 -12.22 -2.74
N LEU A 5 19.16 -12.66 -1.71
CA LEU A 5 18.74 -12.45 -0.33
C LEU A 5 18.75 -10.97 0.06
N LEU A 6 19.72 -10.22 -0.44
CA LEU A 6 19.78 -8.79 -0.20
C LEU A 6 18.57 -8.07 -0.80
N PHE A 7 18.29 -8.30 -2.09
CA PHE A 7 17.16 -7.65 -2.75
C PHE A 7 15.83 -8.14 -2.21
N LYS A 8 15.74 -9.40 -1.78
CA LYS A 8 14.53 -9.92 -1.13
C LYS A 8 14.25 -9.18 0.19
N SER A 9 15.31 -8.94 0.98
CA SER A 9 15.19 -8.20 2.23
C SER A 9 14.75 -6.75 1.99
N LEU A 10 15.36 -6.09 1.01
CA LEU A 10 14.99 -4.71 0.67
C LEU A 10 13.56 -4.63 0.15
N HIS A 11 13.16 -5.59 -0.67
CA HIS A 11 11.78 -5.68 -1.17
C HIS A 11 10.80 -5.85 -0.02
N LEU A 12 11.10 -6.72 0.93
CA LEU A 12 10.23 -6.95 2.08
C LEU A 12 10.08 -5.70 2.94
N ILE A 13 11.19 -4.98 3.17
CA ILE A 13 11.15 -3.72 3.92
C ILE A 13 10.25 -2.70 3.23
N ALA A 14 10.39 -2.58 1.90
CA ALA A 14 9.56 -1.68 1.12
C ALA A 14 8.08 -2.06 1.18
N VAL A 15 7.77 -3.35 1.07
CA VAL A 15 6.39 -3.86 1.15
C VAL A 15 5.78 -3.56 2.51
N VAL A 16 6.51 -3.82 3.60
CA VAL A 16 6.01 -3.58 4.96
C VAL A 16 5.74 -2.08 5.16
N SER A 17 6.66 -1.23 4.72
CA SER A 17 6.49 0.22 4.83
C SER A 17 5.28 0.71 4.05
N TRP A 18 5.10 0.19 2.83
CA TRP A 18 3.97 0.56 1.98
C TRP A 18 2.65 0.10 2.60
N MET A 19 2.59 -1.15 3.06
CA MET A 19 1.37 -1.68 3.68
C MET A 19 1.02 -0.93 4.96
N ALA A 20 2.00 -0.55 5.76
CA ALA A 20 1.76 0.25 6.95
C ALA A 20 1.07 1.57 6.59
N GLY A 21 1.56 2.25 5.53
CA GLY A 21 0.94 3.48 5.05
C GLY A 21 -0.46 3.26 4.52
N LEU A 22 -0.66 2.21 3.70
CA LEU A 22 -1.97 1.89 3.14
C LEU A 22 -3.01 1.58 4.23
N LEU A 23 -2.58 0.98 5.34
CA LEU A 23 -3.47 0.65 6.45
C LEU A 23 -3.76 1.85 7.34
N TYR A 24 -2.86 2.82 7.38
CA TYR A 24 -2.98 3.95 8.29
C TYR A 24 -3.63 5.18 7.69
N LEU A 25 -3.36 5.47 6.42
CA LEU A 25 -3.85 6.70 5.79
C LEU A 25 -5.38 6.83 5.82
N PRO A 26 -6.17 5.78 5.49
CA PRO A 26 -7.63 5.91 5.58
C PRO A 26 -8.12 6.20 7.00
N ARG A 27 -7.40 5.74 8.03
CA ARG A 27 -7.73 6.05 9.42
C ARG A 27 -7.57 7.53 9.71
N ILE A 28 -6.52 8.15 9.16
CA ILE A 28 -6.33 9.60 9.31
C ILE A 28 -7.47 10.34 8.59
N PHE A 29 -7.89 9.84 7.42
CA PHE A 29 -9.03 10.42 6.70
C PHE A 29 -10.31 10.38 7.53
N VAL A 30 -10.54 9.29 8.27
CA VAL A 30 -11.69 9.18 9.18
C VAL A 30 -11.68 10.32 10.21
N TYR A 31 -10.54 10.51 10.87
CA TYR A 31 -10.41 11.58 11.86
C TYR A 31 -10.53 12.96 11.23
N HIS A 32 -9.98 13.13 10.03
CA HIS A 32 -10.10 14.40 9.30
C HIS A 32 -11.57 14.75 9.05
N VAL A 33 -12.35 13.80 8.54
CA VAL A 33 -13.78 14.00 8.23
C VAL A 33 -14.58 14.26 9.52
N GLU A 34 -14.32 13.48 10.58
CA GLU A 34 -15.03 13.61 11.85
C GLU A 34 -14.76 14.95 12.53
N ASN A 35 -13.61 15.56 12.26
CA ASN A 35 -13.19 16.82 12.90
C ASN A 35 -13.16 17.99 11.93
N LYS A 36 -13.90 17.92 10.82
CA LYS A 36 -13.87 18.94 9.77
C LYS A 36 -14.24 20.34 10.24
N GLN A 37 -14.99 20.46 11.35
CA GLN A 37 -15.36 21.74 11.93
C GLN A 37 -14.26 22.34 12.80
N LYS A 38 -13.22 21.56 13.11
CA LYS A 38 -12.13 21.99 13.97
C LYS A 38 -10.89 22.24 13.12
N LYS A 39 -10.69 23.51 12.76
CA LYS A 39 -9.60 23.89 11.84
C LYS A 39 -8.22 23.46 12.35
N GLU A 40 -7.96 23.63 13.66
CA GLU A 40 -6.67 23.25 14.22
C GLU A 40 -6.38 21.76 14.04
N ALA A 41 -7.41 20.91 14.26
CA ALA A 41 -7.27 19.46 14.07
C ALA A 41 -7.09 19.12 12.61
N THR A 42 -7.87 19.70 11.70
CA THR A 42 -7.76 19.40 10.27
C THR A 42 -6.44 19.85 9.68
N ASP A 43 -5.89 20.96 10.16
CA ASP A 43 -4.57 21.43 9.72
C ASP A 43 -3.48 20.38 10.07
N ILE A 44 -3.56 19.80 11.27
CA ILE A 44 -2.63 18.75 11.70
C ILE A 44 -2.81 17.50 10.85
N PHE A 45 -4.06 17.07 10.63
CA PHE A 45 -4.33 15.87 9.82
C PHE A 45 -3.86 16.05 8.38
N GLU A 46 -4.02 17.23 7.80
CA GLU A 46 -3.55 17.51 6.45
C GLU A 46 -2.03 17.32 6.34
N VAL A 47 -1.28 17.78 7.33
CA VAL A 47 0.18 17.60 7.36
C VAL A 47 0.52 16.13 7.50
N MET A 48 -0.14 15.40 8.39
CA MET A 48 0.08 13.97 8.60
C MET A 48 -0.20 13.16 7.33
N GLU A 49 -1.33 13.42 6.69
CA GLU A 49 -1.73 12.74 5.46
C GLU A 49 -0.71 12.97 4.35
N LYS A 50 -0.32 14.21 4.17
CA LYS A 50 0.62 14.61 3.11
C LYS A 50 1.98 13.97 3.31
N ARG A 51 2.51 14.02 4.53
CA ARG A 51 3.80 13.42 4.84
C ARG A 51 3.79 11.91 4.70
N LEU A 52 2.73 11.26 5.20
CA LEU A 52 2.61 9.81 5.08
C LEU A 52 2.55 9.40 3.62
N PHE A 53 1.73 10.06 2.82
CA PHE A 53 1.56 9.70 1.41
C PHE A 53 2.82 9.97 0.59
N PHE A 54 3.37 11.18 0.66
CA PHE A 54 4.48 11.55 -0.21
C PHE A 54 5.85 11.09 0.29
N TYR A 55 6.05 10.93 1.59
CA TYR A 55 7.36 10.58 2.14
C TYR A 55 7.51 9.09 2.46
N ILE A 56 6.42 8.36 2.64
CA ILE A 56 6.48 6.95 2.99
C ILE A 56 5.80 6.07 1.94
N MET A 57 4.51 6.32 1.66
CA MET A 57 3.73 5.43 0.80
C MET A 57 4.22 5.43 -0.64
N ARG A 58 4.38 6.59 -1.23
CA ARG A 58 4.78 6.71 -2.63
C ARG A 58 6.19 6.17 -2.88
N PRO A 59 7.20 6.58 -2.09
CA PRO A 59 8.53 5.98 -2.23
C PRO A 59 8.53 4.48 -1.97
N ALA A 60 7.81 4.01 -0.95
CA ALA A 60 7.75 2.58 -0.63
C ALA A 60 7.12 1.78 -1.77
N MET A 61 6.07 2.30 -2.40
CA MET A 61 5.46 1.67 -3.56
C MET A 61 6.46 1.55 -4.71
N ILE A 62 7.17 2.62 -5.00
CA ILE A 62 8.18 2.63 -6.08
C ILE A 62 9.28 1.61 -5.78
N PHE A 63 9.82 1.59 -4.55
CA PHE A 63 10.84 0.62 -4.18
C PHE A 63 10.32 -0.81 -4.20
N THR A 64 9.06 -1.03 -3.82
CA THR A 64 8.44 -2.35 -3.92
C THR A 64 8.46 -2.86 -5.35
N TRP A 65 8.07 -2.03 -6.31
CA TRP A 65 8.10 -2.39 -7.73
C TRP A 65 9.52 -2.59 -8.24
N VAL A 66 10.44 -1.69 -7.90
CA VAL A 66 11.84 -1.78 -8.36
C VAL A 66 12.49 -3.07 -7.85
N PHE A 67 12.42 -3.31 -6.55
CA PHE A 67 13.04 -4.50 -5.97
C PHE A 67 12.31 -5.78 -6.40
N GLY A 68 10.99 -5.72 -6.60
CA GLY A 68 10.23 -6.83 -7.11
C GLY A 68 10.65 -7.21 -8.52
N LEU A 69 10.87 -6.23 -9.39
CA LEU A 69 11.36 -6.47 -10.75
C LEU A 69 12.77 -7.05 -10.75
N VAL A 70 13.64 -6.58 -9.85
CA VAL A 70 14.98 -7.16 -9.70
C VAL A 70 14.89 -8.63 -9.29
N LEU A 71 14.00 -8.96 -8.37
CA LEU A 71 13.81 -10.34 -7.94
C LEU A 71 13.31 -11.24 -9.08
N ILE A 72 12.43 -10.72 -9.93
CA ILE A 72 11.96 -11.45 -11.12
C ILE A 72 13.14 -11.73 -12.04
N TYR A 73 13.98 -10.74 -12.27
CA TYR A 73 15.17 -10.91 -13.10
C TYR A 73 16.10 -11.98 -12.53
N LEU A 74 16.31 -11.99 -11.21
CA LEU A 74 17.19 -12.97 -10.55
C LEU A 74 16.62 -14.38 -10.52
N ASN A 75 15.28 -14.52 -10.46
CA ASN A 75 14.60 -15.81 -10.47
C ASN A 75 14.37 -16.38 -11.87
N GLY A 76 14.38 -15.51 -12.88
CA GLY A 76 14.11 -15.90 -14.24
C GLY A 76 12.64 -15.83 -14.61
N ILE A 77 12.39 -15.93 -15.91
CA ILE A 77 11.06 -15.73 -16.51
C ILE A 77 10.06 -16.83 -16.12
N ASP A 78 10.56 -18.01 -15.76
CA ASP A 78 9.73 -19.17 -15.42
C ASP A 78 8.81 -18.92 -14.22
N ILE A 79 9.14 -17.93 -13.39
CA ILE A 79 8.31 -17.57 -12.24
C ILE A 79 6.91 -17.13 -12.66
N PHE A 80 6.74 -16.61 -13.89
CA PHE A 80 5.44 -16.17 -14.39
C PHE A 80 4.46 -17.34 -14.60
N SER A 81 4.94 -18.57 -14.67
CA SER A 81 4.10 -19.75 -14.78
C SER A 81 3.53 -20.20 -13.43
N GLN A 82 4.03 -19.66 -12.33
CA GLN A 82 3.58 -20.03 -10.98
C GLN A 82 2.29 -19.30 -10.63
N LEU A 83 1.29 -20.06 -10.18
CA LEU A 83 0.00 -19.47 -9.82
C LEU A 83 0.11 -18.46 -8.68
N TRP A 84 0.90 -18.78 -7.63
CA TRP A 84 1.07 -17.87 -6.50
C TRP A 84 1.64 -16.53 -6.93
N PHE A 85 2.54 -16.55 -7.90
CA PHE A 85 3.16 -15.34 -8.42
C PHE A 85 2.17 -14.51 -9.24
N GLN A 86 1.36 -15.17 -10.09
CA GLN A 86 0.34 -14.51 -10.89
C GLN A 86 -0.68 -13.80 -9.99
N VAL A 87 -1.15 -14.47 -8.94
CA VAL A 87 -2.09 -13.88 -7.98
C VAL A 87 -1.44 -12.69 -7.26
N LYS A 88 -0.19 -12.85 -6.85
CA LYS A 88 0.55 -11.78 -6.17
C LYS A 88 0.67 -10.53 -7.04
N ILE A 89 0.99 -10.69 -8.32
CA ILE A 89 1.12 -9.58 -9.26
C ILE A 89 -0.23 -8.84 -9.40
N VAL A 90 -1.33 -9.58 -9.54
CA VAL A 90 -2.67 -8.98 -9.64
C VAL A 90 -2.97 -8.16 -8.38
N LEU A 91 -2.68 -8.72 -7.19
CA LEU A 91 -2.92 -8.03 -5.93
C LEU A 91 -2.07 -6.77 -5.79
N VAL A 92 -0.82 -6.81 -6.24
CA VAL A 92 0.08 -5.65 -6.20
C VAL A 92 -0.42 -4.55 -7.13
N ILE A 93 -0.93 -4.91 -8.31
CA ILE A 93 -1.53 -3.94 -9.24
C ILE A 93 -2.76 -3.29 -8.59
N LEU A 94 -3.62 -4.08 -7.96
CA LEU A 94 -4.79 -3.57 -7.25
C LEU A 94 -4.40 -2.62 -6.12
N LEU A 95 -3.36 -2.96 -5.36
CA LEU A 95 -2.86 -2.10 -4.28
C LEU A 95 -2.29 -0.80 -4.83
N SER A 96 -1.61 -0.85 -5.98
CA SER A 96 -1.07 0.36 -6.61
C SER A 96 -2.20 1.30 -7.05
N GLY A 97 -3.27 0.74 -7.63
CA GLY A 97 -4.47 1.50 -7.95
C GLY A 97 -5.14 2.09 -6.71
N TYR A 98 -5.20 1.31 -5.64
CA TYR A 98 -5.73 1.78 -4.36
C TYR A 98 -4.89 2.92 -3.78
N ASN A 99 -3.56 2.82 -3.89
CA ASN A 99 -2.64 3.89 -3.46
C ASN A 99 -2.94 5.20 -4.20
N ASP A 100 -3.15 5.12 -5.52
CA ASP A 100 -3.48 6.29 -6.32
C ASP A 100 -4.85 6.84 -5.96
N TYR A 101 -5.82 5.98 -5.67
CA TYR A 101 -7.14 6.40 -5.21
C TYR A 101 -7.05 7.15 -3.88
N LEU A 102 -6.24 6.67 -2.94
CA LEU A 102 -6.02 7.36 -1.67
C LEU A 102 -5.39 8.73 -1.90
N GLY A 103 -4.50 8.85 -2.90
CA GLY A 103 -3.95 10.15 -3.28
C GLY A 103 -5.03 11.12 -3.75
N LYS A 104 -6.00 10.65 -4.51
CA LYS A 104 -7.15 11.48 -4.93
C LYS A 104 -8.00 11.90 -3.71
N CYS A 105 -8.21 11.00 -2.77
CA CYS A 105 -8.92 11.33 -1.53
C CYS A 105 -8.17 12.37 -0.73
N LEU A 106 -6.84 12.24 -0.67
CA LEU A 106 -5.98 13.21 0.00
C LEU A 106 -6.17 14.63 -0.56
N PHE A 107 -6.10 14.76 -1.88
CA PHE A 107 -6.28 16.05 -2.53
C PHE A 107 -7.69 16.61 -2.31
N ALA A 108 -8.71 15.76 -2.36
CA ALA A 108 -10.08 16.17 -2.11
C ALA A 108 -10.26 16.72 -0.68
N LEU A 109 -9.66 16.05 0.30
CA LEU A 109 -9.72 16.49 1.68
C LEU A 109 -8.96 17.81 1.90
N GLN A 110 -7.79 17.96 1.27
CA GLN A 110 -6.98 19.16 1.40
C GLN A 110 -7.60 20.36 0.71
N ASN A 111 -8.35 20.14 -0.37
CA ASN A 111 -9.01 21.21 -1.12
C ASN A 111 -10.46 21.42 -0.67
N SER A 112 -10.90 20.74 0.39
CA SER A 112 -12.25 20.81 0.92
C SER A 112 -13.34 20.43 -0.11
N THR A 113 -12.98 19.55 -1.05
CA THR A 113 -13.90 19.03 -2.08
C THR A 113 -14.36 17.61 -1.79
N ASN A 114 -13.98 17.06 -0.64
CA ASN A 114 -14.33 15.70 -0.27
C ASN A 114 -15.82 15.53 -0.02
N THR A 115 -16.42 14.51 -0.65
CA THR A 115 -17.83 14.16 -0.46
C THR A 115 -18.00 12.81 0.26
N ARG A 116 -16.90 12.14 0.59
CA ARG A 116 -16.94 10.82 1.23
C ARG A 116 -17.09 10.94 2.74
N SER A 117 -17.83 9.99 3.32
CA SER A 117 -18.07 9.96 4.76
C SER A 117 -16.95 9.26 5.51
N ALA A 118 -16.91 9.45 6.84
CA ALA A 118 -15.98 8.71 7.69
C ALA A 118 -16.22 7.20 7.60
N LYS A 119 -17.49 6.79 7.51
CA LYS A 119 -17.85 5.37 7.35
C LYS A 119 -17.27 4.78 6.07
N PHE A 120 -17.28 5.55 4.96
CA PHE A 120 -16.68 5.12 3.70
C PHE A 120 -15.20 4.81 3.88
N PHE A 121 -14.45 5.69 4.54
CA PHE A 121 -13.02 5.49 4.76
C PHE A 121 -12.74 4.33 5.71
N ARG A 122 -13.61 4.08 6.70
CA ARG A 122 -13.47 2.90 7.56
C ARG A 122 -13.64 1.61 6.78
N ILE A 123 -14.61 1.57 5.87
CA ILE A 123 -14.89 0.39 5.05
C ILE A 123 -13.74 0.12 4.09
N ILE A 124 -13.26 1.14 3.37
CA ILE A 124 -12.17 0.94 2.39
C ILE A 124 -10.85 0.57 3.07
N ASN A 125 -10.67 0.93 4.34
CA ASN A 125 -9.46 0.55 5.08
C ASN A 125 -9.34 -0.98 5.25
N GLU A 126 -10.43 -1.71 5.13
CA GLU A 126 -10.41 -3.16 5.23
C GLU A 126 -9.84 -3.82 3.96
N ILE A 127 -9.88 -3.14 2.81
CA ILE A 127 -9.40 -3.69 1.54
C ILE A 127 -7.91 -4.06 1.64
N PRO A 128 -6.99 -3.16 2.03
CA PRO A 128 -5.59 -3.54 2.14
C PRO A 128 -5.35 -4.58 3.23
N THR A 129 -6.16 -4.61 4.29
CA THR A 129 -6.05 -5.63 5.34
C THR A 129 -6.31 -7.01 4.77
N VAL A 130 -7.39 -7.19 4.00
CA VAL A 130 -7.72 -8.47 3.37
C VAL A 130 -6.63 -8.87 2.38
N ILE A 131 -6.17 -7.92 1.56
CA ILE A 131 -5.11 -8.18 0.59
C ILE A 131 -3.82 -8.59 1.30
N LEU A 132 -3.46 -7.92 2.38
CA LEU A 132 -2.27 -8.27 3.17
C LEU A 132 -2.34 -9.71 3.67
N ILE A 133 -3.48 -10.11 4.21
CA ILE A 133 -3.67 -11.48 4.71
C ILE A 133 -3.44 -12.47 3.57
N ILE A 134 -4.03 -12.23 2.41
CA ILE A 134 -3.89 -13.10 1.25
C ILE A 134 -2.43 -13.16 0.79
N VAL A 135 -1.76 -12.02 0.68
CA VAL A 135 -0.36 -11.94 0.24
C VAL A 135 0.55 -12.70 1.18
N VAL A 136 0.35 -12.56 2.50
CA VAL A 136 1.17 -13.27 3.49
C VAL A 136 1.00 -14.78 3.36
N PHE A 137 -0.23 -15.26 3.22
CA PHE A 137 -0.47 -16.69 3.04
C PHE A 137 0.16 -17.19 1.74
N LEU A 138 0.05 -16.44 0.65
CA LEU A 138 0.69 -16.83 -0.62
C LEU A 138 2.20 -16.90 -0.48
N ALA A 139 2.81 -15.96 0.22
CA ALA A 139 4.25 -15.93 0.39
C ALA A 139 4.75 -17.10 1.23
N ILE A 140 4.01 -17.49 2.26
CA ILE A 140 4.38 -18.56 3.17
C ILE A 140 4.12 -19.93 2.56
N PHE A 141 2.99 -20.12 1.89
CA PHE A 141 2.57 -21.42 1.36
C PHE A 141 2.98 -21.64 -0.11
N LYS A 142 3.67 -20.68 -0.72
CA LYS A 142 4.05 -20.80 -2.14
C LYS A 142 4.75 -22.11 -2.54
N PRO A 143 5.59 -22.73 -1.71
CA PRO A 143 6.23 -23.98 -2.10
C PRO A 143 5.23 -25.12 -2.30
N ILE A 144 4.05 -25.04 -1.68
CA ILE A 144 3.00 -26.06 -1.80
C ILE A 144 2.21 -25.85 -3.09
N TRP A 145 2.14 -24.61 -3.56
CA TRP A 145 1.35 -24.25 -4.75
C TRP A 145 2.08 -24.61 -6.06
N GLY A 146 3.37 -24.84 -5.97
CA GLY A 146 4.09 -25.24 -7.12
C GLY A 146 5.26 -24.54 -7.50
#